data_99f16486a8465e250bbe2a78a63fefa8
#
_entry.id   99f16486a8465e250bbe2a78a63fefa8
#
_cell.length_a   1.000
_cell.length_b   1.000
_cell.length_c   1.000
_cell.angle_alpha   90.00
_cell.angle_beta   90.00
_cell.angle_gamma   90.00
#
_symmetry.space_group_name_H-M   'P 1'
#
loop_
_entity.id
_entity.type
_entity.pdbx_description
1 polymer ?
#
loop_
_entity_poly.entity_id
_entity_poly.type
_entity_poly.pdbx_seq_one_letter_code
_entity_poly.pdbx_strand_id
1 'polypeptide(L)'
;MSKQRTVGMLTALVTLLLLLGACTAPMPAGAPAAEADEEAPAEEEAMADMGTDVGSAENPIKVLFVPSVDAQVIVSGGELMASALNEATGLNFEVSVPTSYAATIEEMCASPTNSMGFIPGLGYVLANQLCGVDVAFKAVRFGSDVYWAQIIVPRDGDIQTLDDLNGKQWAYPDAGSTSGYLAALPLFTANGIEPGETLEAGGHTGVVRAIYNGEADFGTTFFSAPLKPEGEEPWALGDNPDIPDELVESCAPNDDGSRLMCGDWRVLDARAGMREEAPDVVQKVKILALSDAIPNDTLSFSPDFPEELRADIAAALVAFAETEAWDESIGNQDFYGWTGINPA
;
A
#
# COMPACT_ATOMS: atom_id res chain seq x y z
N MET A 1 -39.05 27.76 -44.47
CA MET A 1 -40.08 26.69 -44.68
C MET A 1 -39.82 25.70 -43.53
N SER A 2 -40.50 25.90 -42.36
CA SER A 2 -41.73 25.25 -41.90
C SER A 2 -41.61 23.72 -41.91
N LYS A 3 -41.55 23.06 -40.76
CA LYS A 3 -42.70 22.65 -39.96
C LYS A 3 -42.25 22.05 -38.60
N GLN A 4 -42.79 22.66 -37.56
CA GLN A 4 -42.99 22.07 -36.22
C GLN A 4 -43.89 20.82 -36.32
N ARG A 5 -43.70 19.87 -35.41
CA ARG A 5 -44.82 19.13 -34.82
C ARG A 5 -44.49 18.70 -33.39
N THR A 6 -45.26 19.26 -32.53
CA THR A 6 -45.56 19.12 -31.11
C THR A 6 -46.31 17.82 -30.78
N VAL A 7 -46.28 17.48 -29.48
CA VAL A 7 -47.33 16.88 -28.61
C VAL A 7 -47.29 15.38 -28.37
N GLY A 8 -47.26 15.05 -27.05
CA GLY A 8 -47.69 13.79 -26.49
C GLY A 8 -47.32 13.57 -25.02
N MET A 9 -47.89 14.40 -24.15
CA MET A 9 -47.96 14.24 -22.69
C MET A 9 -48.92 13.08 -22.36
N LEU A 10 -48.54 12.10 -21.55
CA LEU A 10 -49.50 11.28 -20.79
C LEU A 10 -48.93 10.89 -19.43
N THR A 11 -49.48 11.55 -18.43
CA THR A 11 -49.45 11.27 -16.99
C THR A 11 -50.24 10.00 -16.70
N ALA A 12 -49.69 9.09 -15.88
CA ALA A 12 -50.49 8.07 -15.20
C ALA A 12 -50.06 8.00 -13.74
N LEU A 13 -50.86 8.66 -12.94
CA LEU A 13 -50.91 8.62 -11.48
C LEU A 13 -51.63 7.33 -11.06
N VAL A 14 -51.01 6.44 -10.31
CA VAL A 14 -51.73 5.32 -9.61
C VAL A 14 -51.43 5.41 -8.13
N THR A 15 -52.43 5.95 -7.44
CA THR A 15 -52.61 5.91 -5.99
C THR A 15 -53.15 4.53 -5.61
N LEU A 16 -52.52 3.83 -4.65
CA LEU A 16 -53.14 2.66 -4.00
C LEU A 16 -53.10 2.84 -2.50
N LEU A 17 -54.33 2.81 -1.96
CA LEU A 17 -54.74 3.02 -0.58
C LEU A 17 -54.25 1.93 0.38
N LEU A 18 -53.96 2.40 1.58
CA LEU A 18 -53.87 1.68 2.85
C LEU A 18 -55.12 0.82 3.17
N LEU A 19 -54.90 -0.38 3.64
CA LEU A 19 -55.88 -1.12 4.47
C LEU A 19 -55.15 -1.65 5.71
N LEU A 20 -55.42 -0.99 6.83
CA LEU A 20 -55.21 -1.43 8.20
C LEU A 20 -56.25 -2.48 8.54
N GLY A 21 -55.81 -3.69 8.87
CA GLY A 21 -56.63 -4.73 9.46
C GLY A 21 -56.12 -5.10 10.84
N ALA A 22 -56.72 -4.53 11.88
CA ALA A 22 -56.51 -4.96 13.26
C ALA A 22 -57.40 -6.19 13.54
N CYS A 23 -56.80 -7.32 13.92
CA CYS A 23 -57.52 -8.43 14.55
C CYS A 23 -57.14 -8.50 16.01
N THR A 24 -58.08 -8.08 16.88
CA THR A 24 -58.07 -8.39 18.31
C THR A 24 -58.81 -9.71 18.53
N ALA A 25 -58.20 -10.67 19.19
CA ALA A 25 -58.88 -11.85 19.73
C ALA A 25 -58.65 -11.92 21.25
N PRO A 26 -59.67 -12.31 22.03
CA PRO A 26 -59.68 -12.17 23.48
C PRO A 26 -59.02 -13.36 24.21
N MET A 27 -58.42 -13.01 25.36
CA MET A 27 -57.90 -13.98 26.34
C MET A 27 -59.01 -14.65 27.11
N PRO A 28 -58.93 -15.94 27.44
CA PRO A 28 -59.69 -16.55 28.57
C PRO A 28 -58.81 -16.52 29.83
N ALA A 29 -59.45 -16.16 30.92
CA ALA A 29 -58.93 -16.22 32.29
C ALA A 29 -59.18 -17.60 32.95
N GLY A 30 -58.27 -17.93 33.86
CA GLY A 30 -58.66 -18.92 34.96
C GLY A 30 -57.66 -20.06 35.19
N ALA A 31 -56.74 -19.88 36.09
CA ALA A 31 -56.07 -20.60 37.17
C ALA A 31 -56.34 -22.17 37.32
N PRO A 32 -55.56 -22.91 38.14
CA PRO A 32 -54.65 -22.57 39.22
C PRO A 32 -53.31 -23.32 39.19
N ALA A 33 -52.43 -22.91 40.12
CA ALA A 33 -51.11 -23.44 40.41
C ALA A 33 -51.07 -24.95 40.72
N ALA A 34 -50.04 -25.62 40.25
CA ALA A 34 -49.45 -26.81 40.84
C ALA A 34 -47.98 -26.68 40.85
N GLU A 35 -47.38 -26.64 42.03
CA GLU A 35 -45.93 -26.74 42.29
C GLU A 35 -45.45 -28.11 41.82
N ALA A 36 -44.41 -28.14 41.05
CA ALA A 36 -43.52 -29.30 40.94
C ALA A 36 -42.13 -28.74 40.70
N ASP A 37 -41.29 -28.83 41.72
CA ASP A 37 -39.83 -28.77 41.63
C ASP A 37 -39.38 -29.85 40.64
N GLU A 38 -38.77 -29.40 39.55
CA GLU A 38 -37.82 -30.18 38.78
C GLU A 38 -36.69 -29.24 38.39
N GLU A 39 -35.58 -29.32 39.14
CA GLU A 39 -34.30 -28.78 38.75
C GLU A 39 -33.95 -29.35 37.36
N ALA A 40 -34.15 -28.55 36.32
CA ALA A 40 -33.48 -28.73 35.05
C ALA A 40 -31.97 -28.52 35.31
N PRO A 41 -31.11 -29.45 34.85
CA PRO A 41 -29.69 -29.17 34.90
C PRO A 41 -29.44 -27.89 34.07
N ALA A 42 -28.79 -26.95 34.70
CA ALA A 42 -28.16 -25.86 33.98
C ALA A 42 -27.30 -26.51 32.88
N GLU A 43 -27.74 -26.40 31.63
CA GLU A 43 -26.83 -26.47 30.51
C GLU A 43 -25.85 -25.29 30.76
N GLU A 44 -24.75 -25.58 31.42
CA GLU A 44 -23.51 -24.88 31.17
C GLU A 44 -23.33 -24.99 29.64
N GLU A 45 -23.84 -23.99 28.93
CA GLU A 45 -23.26 -23.69 27.63
C GLU A 45 -21.77 -23.59 27.91
N ALA A 46 -21.06 -24.68 27.61
CA ALA A 46 -19.66 -24.66 27.39
C ALA A 46 -19.49 -23.51 26.35
N MET A 47 -19.11 -22.34 26.82
CA MET A 47 -18.42 -21.41 25.96
C MET A 47 -17.25 -22.23 25.44
N ALA A 48 -17.47 -22.81 24.25
CA ALA A 48 -16.40 -23.37 23.47
C ALA A 48 -15.34 -22.30 23.51
N ASP A 49 -14.23 -22.66 24.11
CA ASP A 49 -12.98 -21.98 23.90
C ASP A 49 -12.82 -21.87 22.38
N MET A 50 -13.30 -20.76 21.83
CA MET A 50 -12.94 -20.33 20.49
C MET A 50 -11.52 -19.80 20.64
N GLY A 51 -10.64 -20.66 21.13
CA GLY A 51 -9.22 -20.53 20.99
C GLY A 51 -9.01 -20.27 19.53
N THR A 52 -8.53 -19.08 19.24
CA THR A 52 -8.41 -18.57 17.89
C THR A 52 -7.55 -19.58 17.13
N ASP A 53 -8.15 -20.32 16.20
CA ASP A 53 -7.49 -21.23 15.26
C ASP A 53 -6.63 -20.46 14.23
N VAL A 54 -6.39 -19.17 14.55
CA VAL A 54 -5.57 -18.24 13.77
C VAL A 54 -4.13 -18.77 13.71
N GLY A 55 -3.62 -18.87 12.49
CA GLY A 55 -2.31 -19.45 12.23
C GLY A 55 -2.32 -20.97 12.06
N SER A 56 -3.47 -21.64 12.13
CA SER A 56 -3.59 -23.04 11.72
C SER A 56 -3.53 -23.20 10.20
N ALA A 57 -3.43 -24.44 9.72
CA ALA A 57 -3.47 -24.73 8.29
C ALA A 57 -4.85 -24.40 7.66
N GLU A 58 -5.92 -24.48 8.43
CA GLU A 58 -7.29 -24.18 8.01
C GLU A 58 -7.62 -22.68 8.11
N ASN A 59 -6.90 -21.92 8.94
CA ASN A 59 -7.09 -20.49 9.14
C ASN A 59 -5.72 -19.78 9.19
N PRO A 60 -4.98 -19.72 8.08
CA PRO A 60 -3.66 -19.12 8.05
C PRO A 60 -3.70 -17.59 8.28
N ILE A 61 -2.60 -17.05 8.72
CA ILE A 61 -2.41 -15.60 8.83
C ILE A 61 -2.22 -15.04 7.42
N LYS A 62 -3.10 -14.12 7.01
CA LYS A 62 -2.99 -13.42 5.73
C LYS A 62 -1.89 -12.36 5.82
N VAL A 63 -0.89 -12.48 4.96
CA VAL A 63 0.17 -11.49 4.81
C VAL A 63 -0.10 -10.68 3.56
N LEU A 64 -0.55 -9.45 3.76
CA LEU A 64 -1.07 -8.59 2.70
C LEU A 64 0.00 -7.55 2.30
N PHE A 65 0.24 -7.43 1.01
CA PHE A 65 1.12 -6.42 0.44
C PHE A 65 0.36 -5.52 -0.54
N VAL A 66 0.69 -4.24 -0.55
CA VAL A 66 0.17 -3.34 -1.59
C VAL A 66 0.88 -3.60 -2.93
N PRO A 67 0.20 -3.47 -4.08
CA PRO A 67 0.78 -3.70 -5.41
C PRO A 67 1.69 -2.54 -5.84
N SER A 68 2.80 -2.34 -5.13
CA SER A 68 3.75 -1.23 -5.37
C SER A 68 4.69 -1.47 -6.54
N VAL A 69 5.03 -2.74 -6.78
CA VAL A 69 5.87 -3.24 -7.88
C VAL A 69 5.21 -4.49 -8.49
N ASP A 70 5.91 -5.21 -9.35
CA ASP A 70 5.37 -6.44 -9.96
C ASP A 70 4.91 -7.45 -8.90
N ALA A 71 3.67 -7.94 -9.03
CA ALA A 71 3.04 -8.81 -8.04
C ALA A 71 3.80 -10.14 -7.85
N GLN A 72 4.46 -10.65 -8.89
CA GLN A 72 5.23 -11.89 -8.81
C GLN A 72 6.48 -11.70 -7.94
N VAL A 73 7.13 -10.55 -8.04
CA VAL A 73 8.28 -10.18 -7.19
C VAL A 73 7.83 -10.10 -5.73
N ILE A 74 6.68 -9.46 -5.47
CA ILE A 74 6.13 -9.33 -4.12
C ILE A 74 5.80 -10.70 -3.53
N VAL A 75 5.10 -11.56 -4.28
CA VAL A 75 4.72 -12.90 -3.83
C VAL A 75 5.97 -13.72 -3.50
N SER A 76 6.98 -13.75 -4.40
CA SER A 76 8.19 -14.53 -4.18
C SER A 76 8.96 -14.10 -2.91
N GLY A 77 9.16 -12.79 -2.71
CA GLY A 77 9.82 -12.26 -1.52
C GLY A 77 8.99 -12.47 -0.25
N GLY A 78 7.67 -12.31 -0.36
CA GLY A 78 6.73 -12.55 0.74
C GLY A 78 6.68 -14.01 1.18
N GLU A 79 6.73 -14.97 0.25
CA GLU A 79 6.75 -16.40 0.55
C GLU A 79 8.04 -16.83 1.27
N LEU A 80 9.20 -16.25 0.92
CA LEU A 80 10.44 -16.47 1.66
C LEU A 80 10.30 -16.03 3.12
N MET A 81 9.75 -14.83 3.35
CA MET A 81 9.48 -14.35 4.71
C MET A 81 8.46 -15.24 5.43
N ALA A 82 7.35 -15.59 4.79
CA ALA A 82 6.32 -16.45 5.35
C ALA A 82 6.88 -17.82 5.78
N SER A 83 7.78 -18.40 4.97
CA SER A 83 8.47 -19.65 5.29
C SER A 83 9.37 -19.51 6.51
N ALA A 84 10.14 -18.42 6.61
CA ALA A 84 10.99 -18.16 7.78
C ALA A 84 10.17 -17.95 9.07
N LEU A 85 9.05 -17.24 8.97
CA LEU A 85 8.12 -17.04 10.09
C LEU A 85 7.45 -18.35 10.50
N ASN A 86 7.05 -19.21 9.56
CA ASN A 86 6.50 -20.53 9.84
C ASN A 86 7.51 -21.41 10.60
N GLU A 87 8.79 -21.43 10.15
CA GLU A 87 9.83 -22.18 10.82
C GLU A 87 10.06 -21.68 12.26
N ALA A 88 10.00 -20.37 12.49
CA ALA A 88 10.25 -19.77 13.78
C ALA A 88 9.08 -19.91 14.77
N THR A 89 7.83 -19.85 14.28
CA THR A 89 6.62 -19.76 15.13
C THR A 89 5.74 -21.01 15.08
N GLY A 90 5.86 -21.83 14.04
CA GLY A 90 4.94 -22.94 13.75
C GLY A 90 3.58 -22.50 13.20
N LEU A 91 3.37 -21.20 12.98
CA LEU A 91 2.14 -20.63 12.40
C LEU A 91 2.15 -20.73 10.89
N ASN A 92 0.97 -20.85 10.28
CA ASN A 92 0.82 -20.85 8.83
C ASN A 92 0.50 -19.44 8.33
N PHE A 93 1.13 -19.06 7.20
CA PHE A 93 0.99 -17.77 6.57
C PHE A 93 0.56 -17.94 5.11
N GLU A 94 -0.30 -17.05 4.64
CA GLU A 94 -0.74 -16.97 3.24
C GLU A 94 -0.42 -15.57 2.70
N VAL A 95 0.47 -15.50 1.71
CA VAL A 95 0.86 -14.24 1.08
C VAL A 95 -0.14 -13.87 0.00
N SER A 96 -0.60 -12.61 0.03
CA SER A 96 -1.57 -12.08 -0.93
C SER A 96 -1.21 -10.65 -1.34
N VAL A 97 -1.41 -10.36 -2.62
CA VAL A 97 -1.26 -9.02 -3.20
C VAL A 97 -2.59 -8.64 -3.84
N PRO A 98 -3.46 -7.93 -3.12
CA PRO A 98 -4.71 -7.41 -3.68
C PRO A 98 -4.48 -6.50 -4.88
N THR A 99 -5.52 -6.25 -5.67
CA THR A 99 -5.42 -5.55 -6.96
C THR A 99 -5.17 -4.05 -6.84
N SER A 100 -5.33 -3.46 -5.64
CA SER A 100 -5.10 -2.04 -5.36
C SER A 100 -4.73 -1.82 -3.90
N TYR A 101 -4.20 -0.64 -3.58
CA TYR A 101 -3.93 -0.24 -2.20
C TYR A 101 -5.21 -0.21 -1.35
N ALA A 102 -6.32 0.27 -1.93
CA ALA A 102 -7.62 0.27 -1.25
C ALA A 102 -8.09 -1.16 -0.92
N ALA A 103 -7.98 -2.09 -1.87
CA ALA A 103 -8.34 -3.48 -1.67
C ALA A 103 -7.49 -4.15 -0.56
N THR A 104 -6.22 -3.78 -0.42
CA THR A 104 -5.37 -4.27 0.67
C THR A 104 -5.90 -3.82 2.04
N ILE A 105 -6.28 -2.54 2.17
CA ILE A 105 -6.87 -2.00 3.40
C ILE A 105 -8.23 -2.64 3.69
N GLU A 106 -9.08 -2.78 2.67
CA GLU A 106 -10.39 -3.43 2.79
C GLU A 106 -10.26 -4.88 3.27
N GLU A 107 -9.29 -5.63 2.76
CA GLU A 107 -9.04 -7.01 3.20
C GLU A 107 -8.54 -7.07 4.64
N MET A 108 -7.68 -6.14 5.09
CA MET A 108 -7.29 -6.05 6.49
C MET A 108 -8.49 -5.80 7.41
N CYS A 109 -9.40 -4.92 7.02
CA CYS A 109 -10.62 -4.63 7.76
C CYS A 109 -11.62 -5.79 7.74
N ALA A 110 -11.70 -6.55 6.62
CA ALA A 110 -12.57 -7.71 6.47
C ALA A 110 -12.04 -8.96 7.18
N SER A 111 -10.74 -8.99 7.50
CA SER A 111 -10.06 -10.09 8.19
C SER A 111 -9.51 -9.63 9.55
N PRO A 112 -10.41 -9.23 10.51
CA PRO A 112 -10.01 -8.47 11.69
C PRO A 112 -9.15 -9.24 12.69
N THR A 113 -9.14 -10.58 12.62
CA THR A 113 -8.45 -11.44 13.59
C THR A 113 -7.19 -12.12 13.04
N ASN A 114 -6.99 -12.18 11.71
CA ASN A 114 -5.96 -13.03 11.11
C ASN A 114 -5.22 -12.37 9.94
N SER A 115 -5.14 -11.04 9.88
CA SER A 115 -4.36 -10.38 8.84
C SER A 115 -3.28 -9.46 9.37
N MET A 116 -2.15 -9.42 8.67
CA MET A 116 -1.07 -8.45 8.81
C MET A 116 -0.75 -7.85 7.44
N GLY A 117 -0.41 -6.56 7.40
CA GLY A 117 -0.25 -5.85 6.15
C GLY A 117 1.01 -4.98 6.12
N PHE A 118 1.71 -5.04 4.99
CA PHE A 118 2.79 -4.13 4.63
C PHE A 118 2.18 -2.98 3.83
N ILE A 119 1.87 -1.89 4.51
CA ILE A 119 1.12 -0.76 3.96
C ILE A 119 1.89 0.56 4.14
N PRO A 120 1.77 1.50 3.18
CA PRO A 120 2.45 2.78 3.29
C PRO A 120 1.84 3.66 4.38
N GLY A 121 2.60 4.64 4.87
CA GLY A 121 2.24 5.43 6.06
C GLY A 121 0.85 6.07 6.02
N LEU A 122 0.43 6.69 4.91
CA LEU A 122 -0.93 7.23 4.79
C LEU A 122 -2.00 6.14 4.59
N GLY A 123 -1.62 5.00 4.01
CA GLY A 123 -2.47 3.80 3.97
C GLY A 123 -2.76 3.27 5.38
N TYR A 124 -1.74 3.26 6.26
CA TYR A 124 -1.93 2.94 7.68
C TYR A 124 -2.88 3.92 8.38
N VAL A 125 -2.69 5.23 8.18
CA VAL A 125 -3.61 6.23 8.77
C VAL A 125 -5.05 5.97 8.34
N LEU A 126 -5.27 5.66 7.07
CA LEU A 126 -6.61 5.33 6.55
C LEU A 126 -7.15 4.04 7.19
N ALA A 127 -6.37 2.96 7.21
CA ALA A 127 -6.76 1.67 7.78
C ALA A 127 -7.10 1.78 9.29
N ASN A 128 -6.28 2.53 10.03
CA ASN A 128 -6.54 2.82 11.45
C ASN A 128 -7.87 3.56 11.66
N GLN A 129 -8.15 4.60 10.84
CA GLN A 129 -9.40 5.36 10.93
C GLN A 129 -10.64 4.54 10.51
N LEU A 130 -10.49 3.66 9.53
CA LEU A 130 -11.61 2.85 9.03
C LEU A 130 -11.99 1.71 9.96
N CYS A 131 -11.02 0.99 10.48
CA CYS A 131 -11.28 -0.24 11.23
C CYS A 131 -10.34 -0.50 12.42
N GLY A 132 -9.45 0.44 12.76
CA GLY A 132 -8.60 0.28 13.95
C GLY A 132 -7.36 -0.60 13.75
N VAL A 133 -6.90 -0.77 12.49
CA VAL A 133 -5.61 -1.42 12.23
C VAL A 133 -4.51 -0.78 13.07
N ASP A 134 -3.66 -1.59 13.69
CA ASP A 134 -2.62 -1.14 14.60
C ASP A 134 -1.22 -1.42 14.06
N VAL A 135 -0.31 -0.46 14.20
CA VAL A 135 1.06 -0.56 13.69
C VAL A 135 1.97 -1.29 14.69
N ALA A 136 2.83 -2.17 14.18
CA ALA A 136 3.85 -2.84 14.97
C ALA A 136 5.27 -2.32 14.67
N PHE A 137 5.58 -2.18 13.38
CA PHE A 137 6.90 -1.75 12.94
C PHE A 137 6.78 -0.72 11.82
N LYS A 138 7.79 0.13 11.73
CA LYS A 138 8.08 0.93 10.55
C LYS A 138 9.38 0.46 9.90
N ALA A 139 9.42 0.56 8.58
CA ALA A 139 10.58 0.22 7.80
C ALA A 139 11.74 1.18 8.04
N VAL A 140 12.95 0.62 8.05
CA VAL A 140 14.17 1.37 7.78
C VAL A 140 14.64 1.00 6.38
N ARG A 141 14.76 1.99 5.49
CA ARG A 141 15.21 1.77 4.11
C ARG A 141 16.54 2.49 3.90
N PHE A 142 17.59 1.72 3.64
CA PHE A 142 18.93 2.25 3.41
C PHE A 142 19.43 3.19 4.54
N GLY A 143 19.11 2.84 5.79
CA GLY A 143 19.49 3.61 6.98
C GLY A 143 18.58 4.81 7.30
N SER A 144 17.52 5.06 6.52
CA SER A 144 16.54 6.13 6.75
C SER A 144 15.19 5.58 7.17
N ASP A 145 14.52 6.26 8.11
CA ASP A 145 13.15 5.99 8.52
C ASP A 145 12.10 6.87 7.82
N VAL A 146 12.56 7.67 6.85
CA VAL A 146 11.74 8.51 5.98
C VAL A 146 12.16 8.36 4.52
N TYR A 147 11.24 8.70 3.61
CA TYR A 147 11.46 8.80 2.18
C TYR A 147 10.64 9.99 1.63
N TRP A 148 10.56 10.19 0.34
CA TRP A 148 9.86 11.32 -0.28
C TRP A 148 9.03 10.86 -1.48
N ALA A 149 8.03 11.66 -1.85
CA ALA A 149 7.50 11.64 -3.19
C ALA A 149 8.44 12.45 -4.10
N GLN A 150 8.69 11.93 -5.29
CA GLN A 150 9.41 12.66 -6.34
C GLN A 150 8.48 12.95 -7.51
N ILE A 151 8.69 14.09 -8.15
CA ILE A 151 8.14 14.41 -9.47
C ILE A 151 9.22 14.08 -10.49
N ILE A 152 8.91 13.22 -11.46
CA ILE A 152 9.80 12.85 -12.56
C ILE A 152 9.26 13.37 -13.89
N VAL A 153 10.18 13.78 -14.77
CA VAL A 153 9.88 14.33 -16.10
C VAL A 153 10.88 13.81 -17.12
N PRO A 154 10.58 13.87 -18.44
CA PRO A 154 11.60 13.64 -19.47
C PRO A 154 12.78 14.60 -19.31
N ARG A 155 14.03 14.09 -19.33
CA ARG A 155 15.22 14.89 -19.08
C ARG A 155 15.41 16.02 -20.10
N ASP A 156 15.21 15.72 -21.38
CA ASP A 156 15.34 16.66 -22.47
C ASP A 156 14.01 17.34 -22.86
N GLY A 157 12.99 17.23 -21.99
CA GLY A 157 11.66 17.80 -22.23
C GLY A 157 11.56 19.29 -21.89
N ASP A 158 10.42 19.88 -22.23
CA ASP A 158 10.14 21.31 -22.01
C ASP A 158 9.81 21.65 -20.55
N ILE A 159 9.55 20.64 -19.70
CA ILE A 159 9.22 20.81 -18.28
C ILE A 159 10.51 21.00 -17.49
N GLN A 160 10.74 22.21 -16.97
CA GLN A 160 11.93 22.58 -16.23
C GLN A 160 11.61 23.12 -14.81
N THR A 161 10.36 23.54 -14.58
CA THR A 161 9.89 24.12 -13.32
C THR A 161 8.57 23.47 -12.92
N LEU A 162 8.16 23.67 -11.65
CA LEU A 162 6.85 23.20 -11.16
C LEU A 162 5.68 23.88 -11.89
N ASP A 163 5.82 25.13 -12.33
CA ASP A 163 4.79 25.87 -13.06
C ASP A 163 4.49 25.23 -14.43
N ASP A 164 5.49 24.58 -15.06
CA ASP A 164 5.33 23.91 -16.35
C ASP A 164 4.42 22.66 -16.28
N LEU A 165 4.12 22.17 -15.07
CA LEU A 165 3.26 21.02 -14.85
C LEU A 165 1.76 21.32 -15.05
N ASN A 166 1.39 22.62 -15.08
CA ASN A 166 0.00 23.02 -15.23
C ASN A 166 -0.58 22.57 -16.58
N GLY A 167 -1.71 21.87 -16.51
CA GLY A 167 -2.41 21.30 -17.66
C GLY A 167 -1.72 20.11 -18.35
N LYS A 168 -0.59 19.62 -17.77
CA LYS A 168 0.15 18.47 -18.28
C LYS A 168 -0.46 17.16 -17.80
N GLN A 169 -0.26 16.08 -18.57
CA GLN A 169 -0.73 14.75 -18.21
C GLN A 169 0.13 14.16 -17.09
N TRP A 170 -0.53 13.78 -15.98
CA TRP A 170 0.08 13.24 -14.77
C TRP A 170 -0.08 11.73 -14.68
N ALA A 171 1.04 10.99 -14.59
CA ALA A 171 1.06 9.57 -14.28
C ALA A 171 1.29 9.33 -12.77
N TYR A 172 0.53 8.41 -12.18
CA TYR A 172 0.69 7.98 -10.79
C TYR A 172 0.47 6.46 -10.67
N PRO A 173 1.02 5.80 -9.62
CA PRO A 173 0.97 4.33 -9.53
C PRO A 173 -0.41 3.77 -9.17
N ASP A 174 -1.08 4.36 -8.18
CA ASP A 174 -2.39 4.00 -7.61
C ASP A 174 -2.85 5.15 -6.71
N ALA A 175 -4.14 5.43 -6.66
CA ALA A 175 -4.70 6.53 -5.86
C ALA A 175 -4.51 6.37 -4.34
N GLY A 176 -4.24 5.16 -3.84
CA GLY A 176 -3.91 4.88 -2.44
C GLY A 176 -2.41 4.97 -2.13
N SER A 177 -1.56 5.16 -3.14
CA SER A 177 -0.10 5.27 -2.94
C SER A 177 0.27 6.54 -2.17
N THR A 178 0.98 6.39 -1.05
CA THR A 178 1.43 7.54 -0.25
C THR A 178 2.32 8.48 -1.07
N SER A 179 3.43 8.00 -1.63
CA SER A 179 4.37 8.85 -2.38
C SER A 179 3.93 9.15 -3.80
N GLY A 180 3.23 8.19 -4.45
CA GLY A 180 2.84 8.34 -5.84
C GLY A 180 1.59 9.19 -6.05
N TYR A 181 0.75 9.37 -5.03
CA TYR A 181 -0.50 10.11 -5.17
C TYR A 181 -0.77 11.04 -3.99
N LEU A 182 -0.94 10.49 -2.78
CA LEU A 182 -1.45 11.24 -1.63
C LEU A 182 -0.53 12.38 -1.18
N ALA A 183 0.80 12.18 -1.19
CA ALA A 183 1.78 13.21 -0.87
C ALA A 183 2.03 14.20 -2.01
N ALA A 184 1.69 13.85 -3.25
CA ALA A 184 1.75 14.76 -4.39
C ALA A 184 0.66 15.83 -4.34
N LEU A 185 -0.54 15.52 -3.82
CA LEU A 185 -1.65 16.46 -3.76
C LEU A 185 -1.36 17.72 -2.93
N PRO A 186 -0.86 17.63 -1.68
CA PRO A 186 -0.45 18.83 -0.94
C PRO A 186 0.71 19.57 -1.60
N LEU A 187 1.66 18.87 -2.23
CA LEU A 187 2.74 19.51 -3.01
C LEU A 187 2.16 20.31 -4.17
N PHE A 188 1.20 19.77 -4.91
CA PHE A 188 0.52 20.47 -5.99
C PHE A 188 -0.25 21.69 -5.47
N THR A 189 -1.03 21.50 -4.41
CA THR A 189 -1.80 22.60 -3.79
C THR A 189 -0.90 23.74 -3.32
N ALA A 190 0.22 23.42 -2.65
CA ALA A 190 1.16 24.43 -2.14
C ALA A 190 1.85 25.23 -3.24
N ASN A 191 2.01 24.65 -4.44
CA ASN A 191 2.68 25.28 -5.58
C ASN A 191 1.69 25.74 -6.68
N GLY A 192 0.38 25.63 -6.46
CA GLY A 192 -0.64 26.04 -7.44
C GLY A 192 -0.60 25.21 -8.73
N ILE A 193 -0.23 23.94 -8.63
CA ILE A 193 -0.17 23.01 -9.77
C ILE A 193 -1.55 22.39 -9.97
N GLU A 194 -2.07 22.53 -11.17
CA GLU A 194 -3.33 21.91 -11.63
C GLU A 194 -3.00 20.99 -12.82
N PRO A 195 -2.75 19.68 -12.58
CA PRO A 195 -2.54 18.71 -13.64
C PRO A 195 -3.72 18.66 -14.63
N GLY A 196 -3.46 18.24 -15.85
CA GLY A 196 -4.49 17.98 -16.86
C GLY A 196 -5.09 16.58 -16.71
N GLU A 197 -4.99 15.79 -17.79
CA GLU A 197 -5.41 14.38 -17.75
C GLU A 197 -4.52 13.55 -16.84
N THR A 198 -5.06 12.46 -16.32
CA THR A 198 -4.33 11.55 -15.43
C THR A 198 -4.19 10.16 -16.05
N LEU A 199 -3.10 9.47 -15.71
CA LEU A 199 -2.81 8.09 -16.08
C LEU A 199 -2.47 7.29 -14.81
N GLU A 200 -3.32 6.34 -14.44
CA GLU A 200 -2.99 5.35 -13.42
C GLU A 200 -2.15 4.23 -14.05
N ALA A 201 -0.89 4.13 -13.64
CA ALA A 201 0.12 3.34 -14.33
C ALA A 201 0.33 1.92 -13.73
N GLY A 202 -0.41 1.57 -12.67
CA GLY A 202 -0.40 0.24 -12.07
C GLY A 202 0.88 -0.11 -11.29
N GLY A 203 1.53 0.88 -10.70
CA GLY A 203 2.74 0.72 -9.89
C GLY A 203 3.82 1.75 -10.21
N HIS A 204 4.81 1.88 -9.33
CA HIS A 204 5.85 2.91 -9.47
C HIS A 204 6.72 2.72 -10.73
N THR A 205 7.09 1.49 -11.06
CA THR A 205 7.81 1.17 -12.31
C THR A 205 6.97 1.52 -13.54
N GLY A 206 5.64 1.33 -13.49
CA GLY A 206 4.71 1.72 -14.54
C GLY A 206 4.72 3.23 -14.80
N VAL A 207 4.80 4.05 -13.74
CA VAL A 207 4.92 5.51 -13.88
C VAL A 207 6.23 5.89 -14.57
N VAL A 208 7.36 5.32 -14.12
CA VAL A 208 8.68 5.59 -14.75
C VAL A 208 8.65 5.22 -16.23
N ARG A 209 8.05 4.05 -16.55
CA ARG A 209 7.87 3.58 -17.93
C ARG A 209 7.03 4.54 -18.76
N ALA A 210 5.93 5.07 -18.22
CA ALA A 210 5.07 6.01 -18.92
C ALA A 210 5.81 7.30 -19.28
N ILE A 211 6.66 7.83 -18.38
CA ILE A 211 7.49 9.00 -18.65
C ILE A 211 8.60 8.67 -19.66
N TYR A 212 9.27 7.54 -19.49
CA TYR A 212 10.33 7.08 -20.40
C TYR A 212 9.83 6.92 -21.85
N ASN A 213 8.62 6.40 -22.02
CA ASN A 213 7.98 6.20 -23.32
C ASN A 213 7.28 7.44 -23.87
N GLY A 214 7.12 8.51 -23.09
CA GLY A 214 6.36 9.71 -23.48
C GLY A 214 4.84 9.49 -23.51
N GLU A 215 4.33 8.57 -22.70
CA GLU A 215 2.89 8.29 -22.53
C GLU A 215 2.23 9.26 -21.56
N ALA A 216 3.01 9.94 -20.73
CA ALA A 216 2.60 11.05 -19.88
C ALA A 216 3.69 12.11 -19.82
N ASP A 217 3.32 13.34 -19.48
CA ASP A 217 4.24 14.48 -19.45
C ASP A 217 5.09 14.49 -18.17
N PHE A 218 4.52 14.09 -17.04
CA PHE A 218 5.21 13.96 -15.77
C PHE A 218 4.58 12.86 -14.91
N GLY A 219 5.34 12.39 -13.92
CA GLY A 219 4.88 11.35 -13.02
C GLY A 219 5.29 11.59 -11.57
N THR A 220 4.58 10.95 -10.65
CA THR A 220 4.92 10.94 -9.22
C THR A 220 5.19 9.53 -8.74
N THR A 221 6.32 9.35 -8.04
CA THR A 221 6.77 8.06 -7.54
C THR A 221 7.49 8.21 -6.19
N PHE A 222 8.07 7.13 -5.66
CA PHE A 222 8.89 7.22 -4.45
C PHE A 222 10.34 7.65 -4.77
N PHE A 223 10.92 8.39 -3.84
CA PHE A 223 12.34 8.72 -3.78
C PHE A 223 12.96 8.20 -2.50
N SER A 224 13.97 7.36 -2.65
CA SER A 224 14.96 7.07 -1.62
C SER A 224 16.28 7.72 -2.06
N ALA A 225 16.97 8.37 -1.12
CA ALA A 225 18.22 9.07 -1.45
C ALA A 225 19.27 8.10 -2.02
N PRO A 226 20.04 8.52 -3.04
CA PRO A 226 21.08 7.67 -3.61
C PRO A 226 22.17 7.36 -2.58
N LEU A 227 22.75 6.16 -2.63
CA LEU A 227 23.94 5.85 -1.87
C LEU A 227 25.16 6.39 -2.61
N LYS A 228 25.88 7.28 -1.94
CA LYS A 228 27.15 7.84 -2.41
C LYS A 228 28.33 6.92 -2.04
N PRO A 229 29.50 7.09 -2.68
CA PRO A 229 30.70 6.35 -2.33
C PRO A 229 31.10 6.51 -0.86
N GLU A 230 31.78 5.51 -0.33
CA GLU A 230 32.30 5.57 1.06
C GLU A 230 33.24 6.78 1.24
N GLY A 231 33.00 7.56 2.28
CA GLY A 231 33.75 8.76 2.62
C GLY A 231 33.17 10.06 2.06
N GLU A 232 32.13 10.02 1.21
CA GLU A 232 31.34 11.18 0.86
C GLU A 232 30.22 11.41 1.89
N GLU A 233 29.86 12.70 2.10
CA GLU A 233 28.71 13.04 2.93
C GLU A 233 27.42 12.44 2.33
N PRO A 234 26.59 11.75 3.12
CA PRO A 234 25.31 11.25 2.65
C PRO A 234 24.45 12.37 2.05
N TRP A 235 23.54 12.00 1.15
CA TRP A 235 22.54 12.94 0.65
C TRP A 235 21.70 13.48 1.82
N ALA A 236 21.42 14.77 1.83
CA ALA A 236 20.60 15.42 2.85
C ALA A 236 19.49 16.25 2.17
N LEU A 237 18.37 16.43 2.90
CA LEU A 237 17.26 17.25 2.40
C LEU A 237 17.74 18.69 2.10
N GLY A 238 17.53 19.11 0.86
CA GLY A 238 18.02 20.38 0.33
C GLY A 238 19.15 20.24 -0.69
N ASP A 239 19.77 19.05 -0.75
CA ASP A 239 20.67 18.70 -1.87
C ASP A 239 19.87 18.52 -3.17
N ASN A 240 20.54 18.56 -4.32
CA ASN A 240 19.93 18.16 -5.59
C ASN A 240 19.41 16.70 -5.48
N PRO A 241 18.12 16.45 -5.74
CA PRO A 241 17.58 15.09 -5.66
C PRO A 241 18.00 14.21 -6.85
N ASP A 242 18.35 14.82 -7.98
CA ASP A 242 18.76 14.06 -9.17
C ASP A 242 20.25 13.70 -9.15
N ILE A 243 20.61 12.73 -9.94
CA ILE A 243 22.02 12.39 -10.20
C ILE A 243 22.71 13.60 -10.82
N PRO A 244 23.93 13.95 -10.37
CA PRO A 244 24.71 15.03 -10.95
C PRO A 244 24.90 14.86 -12.47
N ASP A 245 24.77 15.95 -13.23
CA ASP A 245 24.79 15.91 -14.70
C ASP A 245 26.05 15.22 -15.27
N GLU A 246 27.17 15.35 -14.60
CA GLU A 246 28.44 14.72 -15.01
C GLU A 246 28.44 13.19 -14.86
N LEU A 247 27.53 12.64 -14.05
CA LEU A 247 27.40 11.20 -13.83
C LEU A 247 26.30 10.56 -14.68
N VAL A 248 25.35 11.35 -15.22
CA VAL A 248 24.17 10.85 -15.94
C VAL A 248 24.55 9.87 -17.06
N GLU A 249 25.55 10.21 -17.88
CA GLU A 249 25.99 9.36 -18.98
C GLU A 249 26.68 8.06 -18.53
N SER A 250 27.09 7.97 -17.27
CA SER A 250 27.69 6.77 -16.70
C SER A 250 26.67 5.81 -16.08
N CYS A 251 25.39 6.22 -16.04
CA CYS A 251 24.35 5.40 -15.41
C CYS A 251 24.07 4.15 -16.22
N ALA A 252 24.19 2.98 -15.57
CA ALA A 252 23.92 1.67 -16.15
C ALA A 252 23.69 0.64 -15.05
N PRO A 253 23.06 -0.51 -15.36
CA PRO A 253 23.08 -1.66 -14.46
C PRO A 253 24.52 -2.10 -14.18
N ASN A 254 24.78 -2.55 -12.95
CA ASN A 254 26.05 -3.19 -12.61
C ASN A 254 26.20 -4.55 -13.31
N ASP A 255 27.35 -5.22 -13.16
CA ASP A 255 27.74 -6.42 -13.91
C ASP A 255 26.73 -7.59 -13.76
N ASP A 256 26.08 -7.72 -12.60
CA ASP A 256 25.09 -8.78 -12.34
C ASP A 256 23.63 -8.29 -12.56
N GLY A 257 23.43 -7.04 -12.98
CA GLY A 257 22.12 -6.46 -13.24
C GLY A 257 21.32 -6.10 -11.98
N SER A 258 21.84 -6.38 -10.79
CA SER A 258 21.08 -6.22 -9.54
C SER A 258 20.90 -4.77 -9.09
N ARG A 259 21.70 -3.83 -9.60
CA ARG A 259 21.73 -2.43 -9.16
C ARG A 259 21.85 -1.47 -10.34
N LEU A 260 21.19 -0.32 -10.22
CA LEU A 260 21.42 0.81 -11.14
C LEU A 260 22.48 1.73 -10.54
N MET A 261 23.61 1.86 -11.23
CA MET A 261 24.76 2.65 -10.80
C MET A 261 24.98 3.84 -11.72
N CYS A 262 25.46 4.95 -11.17
CA CYS A 262 25.92 6.15 -11.91
C CYS A 262 27.34 6.48 -11.42
N GLY A 263 28.35 5.96 -12.11
CA GLY A 263 29.69 5.86 -11.53
C GLY A 263 29.64 5.01 -10.26
N ASP A 264 30.11 5.56 -9.14
CA ASP A 264 30.08 4.88 -7.83
C ASP A 264 28.80 5.18 -7.02
N TRP A 265 27.86 5.96 -7.54
CA TRP A 265 26.57 6.24 -6.90
C TRP A 265 25.56 5.14 -7.22
N ARG A 266 24.84 4.66 -6.21
CA ARG A 266 23.72 3.71 -6.40
C ARG A 266 22.39 4.44 -6.39
N VAL A 267 21.61 4.28 -7.45
CA VAL A 267 20.24 4.81 -7.55
C VAL A 267 19.29 3.93 -6.74
N LEU A 268 18.49 4.55 -5.90
CA LEU A 268 17.52 3.87 -5.00
C LEU A 268 16.08 4.33 -5.19
N ASP A 269 15.83 5.30 -6.06
CA ASP A 269 14.49 5.77 -6.41
C ASP A 269 13.81 4.83 -7.43
N ALA A 270 12.54 5.12 -7.75
CA ALA A 270 11.73 4.28 -8.61
C ALA A 270 12.33 3.99 -10.00
N ARG A 271 13.26 4.82 -10.50
CA ARG A 271 13.96 4.59 -11.77
C ARG A 271 14.79 3.32 -11.74
N ALA A 272 15.29 2.92 -10.57
CA ALA A 272 16.05 1.68 -10.43
C ALA A 272 15.25 0.43 -10.81
N GLY A 273 13.92 0.46 -10.68
CA GLY A 273 13.05 -0.64 -11.10
C GLY A 273 12.97 -0.85 -12.62
N MET A 274 13.44 0.13 -13.41
CA MET A 274 13.48 0.02 -14.88
C MET A 274 14.83 -0.43 -15.45
N ARG A 275 15.85 -0.65 -14.61
CA ARG A 275 17.24 -0.88 -15.04
C ARG A 275 17.44 -2.01 -16.05
N GLU A 276 16.63 -3.08 -15.95
CA GLU A 276 16.72 -4.21 -16.88
C GLU A 276 16.01 -3.91 -18.21
N GLU A 277 14.86 -3.24 -18.15
CA GLU A 277 14.03 -2.90 -19.31
C GLU A 277 14.61 -1.69 -20.07
N ALA A 278 15.06 -0.68 -19.32
CA ALA A 278 15.60 0.57 -19.84
C ALA A 278 16.91 0.93 -19.10
N PRO A 279 18.05 0.35 -19.50
CA PRO A 279 19.35 0.65 -18.87
C PRO A 279 19.73 2.12 -18.86
N ASP A 280 19.20 2.92 -19.81
CA ASP A 280 19.39 4.36 -19.97
C ASP A 280 18.27 5.21 -19.33
N VAL A 281 17.53 4.66 -18.36
CA VAL A 281 16.40 5.36 -17.75
C VAL A 281 16.78 6.70 -17.12
N VAL A 282 17.96 6.82 -16.49
CA VAL A 282 18.42 8.07 -15.87
C VAL A 282 18.80 9.11 -16.92
N GLN A 283 19.32 8.69 -18.08
CA GLN A 283 19.60 9.56 -19.22
C GLN A 283 18.30 10.15 -19.83
N LYS A 284 17.17 9.49 -19.66
CA LYS A 284 15.87 9.87 -20.23
C LYS A 284 14.92 10.52 -19.25
N VAL A 285 15.00 10.14 -17.96
CA VAL A 285 14.07 10.57 -16.92
C VAL A 285 14.84 11.25 -15.79
N LYS A 286 14.51 12.49 -15.48
CA LYS A 286 15.09 13.25 -14.37
C LYS A 286 14.08 13.49 -13.25
N ILE A 287 14.61 13.78 -12.06
CA ILE A 287 13.83 14.24 -10.92
C ILE A 287 13.72 15.77 -10.99
N LEU A 288 12.49 16.29 -10.95
CA LEU A 288 12.22 17.72 -10.97
C LEU A 288 12.14 18.29 -9.54
N ALA A 289 11.46 17.60 -8.63
CA ALA A 289 11.23 18.07 -7.27
C ALA A 289 10.89 16.91 -6.32
N LEU A 290 10.99 17.17 -5.02
CA LEU A 290 10.56 16.29 -3.94
C LEU A 290 9.45 16.93 -3.10
N SER A 291 8.65 16.07 -2.44
CA SER A 291 7.71 16.48 -1.38
C SER A 291 8.44 16.75 -0.06
N ASP A 292 7.66 17.11 0.97
CA ASP A 292 8.08 16.93 2.36
C ASP A 292 8.37 15.46 2.65
N ALA A 293 9.15 15.21 3.73
CA ALA A 293 9.49 13.85 4.15
C ALA A 293 8.23 13.06 4.55
N ILE A 294 8.21 11.80 4.14
CA ILE A 294 7.14 10.84 4.40
C ILE A 294 7.71 9.75 5.32
N PRO A 295 7.03 9.37 6.42
CA PRO A 295 7.39 8.17 7.17
C PRO A 295 7.39 6.94 6.25
N ASN A 296 8.37 6.06 6.42
CA ASN A 296 8.42 4.80 5.67
C ASN A 296 7.18 3.94 5.92
N ASP A 297 7.06 2.89 5.09
CA ASP A 297 5.99 1.90 5.18
C ASP A 297 5.94 1.24 6.55
N THR A 298 4.80 0.68 6.88
CA THR A 298 4.54 0.00 8.15
C THR A 298 4.27 -1.48 7.95
N LEU A 299 4.61 -2.28 8.95
CA LEU A 299 3.96 -3.54 9.21
C LEU A 299 2.89 -3.30 10.26
N SER A 300 1.66 -3.60 9.91
CA SER A 300 0.49 -3.38 10.74
C SER A 300 -0.35 -4.65 10.87
N PHE A 301 -1.05 -4.80 12.00
CA PHE A 301 -1.95 -5.91 12.26
C PHE A 301 -3.41 -5.45 12.24
N SER A 302 -4.30 -6.34 11.83
CA SER A 302 -5.74 -6.11 11.90
C SER A 302 -6.22 -5.90 13.36
N PRO A 303 -7.39 -5.22 13.55
CA PRO A 303 -7.74 -4.65 14.85
C PRO A 303 -7.90 -5.66 16.00
N ASP A 304 -8.39 -6.84 15.69
CA ASP A 304 -8.67 -7.91 16.67
C ASP A 304 -7.65 -9.05 16.58
N PHE A 305 -6.46 -8.78 16.00
CA PHE A 305 -5.40 -9.79 15.89
C PHE A 305 -4.94 -10.22 17.29
N PRO A 306 -4.82 -11.54 17.59
CA PRO A 306 -4.44 -12.02 18.91
C PRO A 306 -3.08 -11.48 19.37
N GLU A 307 -3.06 -10.85 20.55
CA GLU A 307 -1.86 -10.14 21.06
C GLU A 307 -0.66 -11.09 21.28
N GLU A 308 -0.90 -12.33 21.75
CA GLU A 308 0.15 -13.32 21.94
C GLU A 308 0.82 -13.70 20.61
N LEU A 309 0.00 -13.98 19.57
CA LEU A 309 0.52 -14.31 18.23
C LEU A 309 1.25 -13.12 17.59
N ARG A 310 0.72 -11.89 17.81
CA ARG A 310 1.40 -10.66 17.36
C ARG A 310 2.79 -10.54 17.98
N ALA A 311 2.94 -10.83 19.29
CA ALA A 311 4.22 -10.76 19.98
C ALA A 311 5.21 -11.81 19.45
N ASP A 312 4.74 -13.04 19.20
CA ASP A 312 5.58 -14.12 18.65
C ASP A 312 6.04 -13.80 17.22
N ILE A 313 5.13 -13.31 16.37
CA ILE A 313 5.46 -12.90 15.00
C ILE A 313 6.44 -11.72 15.01
N ALA A 314 6.23 -10.73 15.88
CA ALA A 314 7.11 -9.58 16.01
C ALA A 314 8.53 -10.01 16.41
N ALA A 315 8.66 -10.93 17.38
CA ALA A 315 9.95 -11.47 17.79
C ALA A 315 10.63 -12.26 16.66
N ALA A 316 9.86 -13.08 15.93
CA ALA A 316 10.36 -13.83 14.78
C ALA A 316 10.85 -12.92 13.66
N LEU A 317 10.11 -11.84 13.35
CA LEU A 317 10.51 -10.84 12.35
C LEU A 317 11.80 -10.11 12.71
N VAL A 318 11.96 -9.71 13.98
CA VAL A 318 13.20 -9.09 14.46
C VAL A 318 14.39 -10.05 14.31
N ALA A 319 14.20 -11.32 14.65
CA ALA A 319 15.25 -12.33 14.47
C ALA A 319 15.55 -12.59 12.98
N PHE A 320 14.53 -12.62 12.14
CA PHE A 320 14.68 -12.80 10.70
C PHE A 320 15.41 -11.62 10.04
N ALA A 321 15.22 -10.40 10.53
CA ALA A 321 15.90 -9.20 10.01
C ALA A 321 17.43 -9.23 10.20
N GLU A 322 17.96 -10.11 11.07
CA GLU A 322 19.39 -10.31 11.30
C GLU A 322 19.99 -11.43 10.42
N THR A 323 19.20 -12.04 9.53
CA THR A 323 19.65 -13.15 8.68
C THR A 323 19.94 -12.71 7.23
N GLU A 324 20.83 -13.47 6.55
CA GLU A 324 21.09 -13.23 5.10
C GLU A 324 19.83 -13.42 4.24
N ALA A 325 18.90 -14.29 4.65
CA ALA A 325 17.63 -14.52 3.94
C ALA A 325 16.70 -13.27 3.95
N TRP A 326 16.91 -12.34 4.87
CA TRP A 326 16.21 -11.05 4.84
C TRP A 326 16.49 -10.28 3.55
N ASP A 327 17.74 -10.24 3.10
CA ASP A 327 18.15 -9.52 1.88
C ASP A 327 17.58 -10.15 0.59
N GLU A 328 17.23 -11.45 0.63
CA GLU A 328 16.56 -12.15 -0.47
C GLU A 328 15.03 -11.98 -0.44
N SER A 329 14.49 -11.52 0.69
CA SER A 329 13.07 -11.33 0.96
C SER A 329 12.73 -9.83 1.07
N ILE A 330 12.22 -9.41 2.25
CA ILE A 330 11.73 -8.05 2.50
C ILE A 330 12.82 -6.98 2.32
N GLY A 331 14.09 -7.35 2.50
CA GLY A 331 15.26 -6.51 2.28
C GLY A 331 15.63 -6.34 0.80
N ASN A 332 15.10 -7.17 -0.09
CA ASN A 332 15.38 -7.08 -1.52
C ASN A 332 14.91 -5.74 -2.09
N GLN A 333 15.80 -5.04 -2.81
CA GLN A 333 15.53 -3.72 -3.38
C GLN A 333 14.38 -3.74 -4.39
N ASP A 334 14.22 -4.82 -5.14
CA ASP A 334 13.19 -4.97 -6.17
C ASP A 334 11.83 -5.28 -5.54
N PHE A 335 11.82 -5.67 -4.28
CA PHE A 335 10.62 -5.93 -3.50
C PHE A 335 10.29 -4.72 -2.61
N TYR A 336 10.74 -4.68 -1.36
CA TYR A 336 10.44 -3.61 -0.41
C TYR A 336 11.67 -2.81 0.02
N GLY A 337 12.87 -3.41 -0.07
CA GLY A 337 14.16 -2.76 0.24
C GLY A 337 14.27 -2.33 1.70
N TRP A 338 13.67 -3.07 2.64
CA TRP A 338 13.79 -2.79 4.06
C TRP A 338 15.13 -3.30 4.58
N THR A 339 16.04 -2.40 4.87
CA THR A 339 17.34 -2.74 5.48
C THR A 339 17.25 -2.96 6.99
N GLY A 340 16.07 -2.80 7.58
CA GLY A 340 15.77 -3.04 8.96
C GLY A 340 14.34 -2.62 9.32
N ILE A 341 13.98 -2.86 10.58
CA ILE A 341 12.68 -2.51 11.16
C ILE A 341 12.86 -1.84 12.51
N ASN A 342 12.04 -0.84 12.81
CA ASN A 342 11.95 -0.20 14.11
C ASN A 342 10.55 -0.40 14.68
N PRO A 343 10.40 -0.68 15.99
CA PRO A 343 9.10 -0.61 16.66
C PRO A 343 8.45 0.75 16.42
N ALA A 344 7.14 0.75 16.18
CA ALA A 344 6.36 1.96 15.93
C ALA A 344 5.87 2.63 17.23
#